data_822d92b64325d9b6a84c7b1b9b58aafa
#
_entry.id   822d92b64325d9b6a84c7b1b9b58aafa
#
_cell.length_a   1.000
_cell.length_b   1.000
_cell.length_c   1.000
_cell.angle_alpha   90.00
_cell.angle_beta   90.00
_cell.angle_gamma   90.00
#
_symmetry.space_group_name_H-M   'P 1'
#
loop_
_entity.id
_entity.type
_entity.pdbx_description
1 polymer ?
#
loop_
_entity_poly.entity_id
_entity_poly.type
_entity_poly.pdbx_seq_one_letter_code
_entity_poly.pdbx_strand_id
1 'polypeptide(L)'
;MTSKQRVIKTYNFELPDRIPLDFCADSPVYEKIRREVGVKSGLELMDYFHIDFRWARPRWIGPELIDGRGRRTDYFGIPREGEAFGYSGAHPLSYVKTKRDVEEYPWPRAEFWDYDVFVEECERFSEYAVYGGAWGWFFNAACDLVGMERFLMLMMDDPALAYSIMERITDFFYETSKNMFEKAKGKIDIFFTGDDYGTQTSPLISLPLWRKLIKPHIERLYGLAKSYGLFITQHSCGCVVDFLPDLVELGLSAIEPVQVRARGMDFENLAERFRGKLVLQGSIDTQKTLPFGSVNDVREEVRSRIALFRGNGGFVLGPSQHLLSHVPVASILAMYETAWEEGWV
;
A
#
# COMPACT_ATOMS: atom_id res chain seq x y z
N MET A 1 2.03 5.37 25.50
CA MET A 1 0.98 5.44 24.45
C MET A 1 0.78 4.05 23.83
N THR A 2 -0.46 3.65 23.45
CA THR A 2 -0.61 2.45 22.62
C THR A 2 -0.13 2.72 21.20
N SER A 3 0.14 1.68 20.41
CA SER A 3 0.50 1.82 18.99
C SER A 3 -0.56 2.59 18.21
N LYS A 4 -1.85 2.26 18.43
CA LYS A 4 -2.98 2.99 17.85
C LYS A 4 -2.95 4.49 18.17
N GLN A 5 -2.82 4.86 19.43
CA GLN A 5 -2.78 6.26 19.85
C GLN A 5 -1.62 7.03 19.21
N ARG A 6 -0.45 6.37 19.09
CA ARG A 6 0.77 6.93 18.48
C ARG A 6 0.54 7.24 17.00
N VAL A 7 -0.02 6.29 16.26
CA VAL A 7 -0.30 6.46 14.83
C VAL A 7 -1.37 7.54 14.62
N ILE A 8 -2.48 7.53 15.39
CA ILE A 8 -3.53 8.55 15.28
C ILE A 8 -2.97 9.96 15.51
N LYS A 9 -2.12 10.14 16.53
CA LYS A 9 -1.46 11.44 16.76
C LYS A 9 -0.58 11.83 15.57
N THR A 10 0.23 10.91 15.06
CA THR A 10 1.09 11.15 13.90
C THR A 10 0.29 11.57 12.67
N TYR A 11 -0.85 10.92 12.41
CA TYR A 11 -1.72 11.24 11.28
C TYR A 11 -2.48 12.57 11.46
N ASN A 12 -2.66 13.03 12.69
CA ASN A 12 -3.17 14.37 13.02
C ASN A 12 -2.07 15.45 13.13
N PHE A 13 -0.82 15.11 12.78
CA PHE A 13 0.35 16.00 12.93
C PHE A 13 0.61 16.46 14.37
N GLU A 14 0.09 15.73 15.33
CA GLU A 14 0.37 15.88 16.76
C GLU A 14 1.63 15.11 17.13
N LEU A 15 2.31 15.54 18.20
CA LEU A 15 3.52 14.92 18.70
C LEU A 15 3.19 13.56 19.37
N PRO A 16 3.68 12.42 18.83
CA PRO A 16 3.59 11.13 19.50
C PRO A 16 4.69 10.98 20.58
N ASP A 17 4.68 9.90 21.35
CA ASP A 17 5.79 9.58 22.29
C ASP A 17 7.06 9.11 21.56
N ARG A 18 6.91 8.47 20.41
CA ARG A 18 7.98 8.12 19.46
C ARG A 18 7.44 8.10 18.04
N ILE A 19 8.33 8.09 17.07
CA ILE A 19 7.98 7.89 15.66
C ILE A 19 7.37 6.48 15.48
N PRO A 20 6.20 6.35 14.83
CA PRO A 20 5.63 5.03 14.51
C PRO A 20 6.51 4.28 13.52
N LEU A 21 6.50 2.95 13.64
CA LEU A 21 7.26 2.02 12.81
C LEU A 21 6.32 1.16 11.97
N ASP A 22 6.66 1.00 10.68
CA ASP A 22 5.99 0.09 9.77
C ASP A 22 6.98 -0.91 9.16
N PHE A 23 6.46 -2.05 8.68
CA PHE A 23 7.27 -3.13 8.13
C PHE A 23 6.62 -3.73 6.89
N CYS A 24 7.39 -3.80 5.83
CA CYS A 24 6.98 -4.40 4.58
C CYS A 24 8.11 -5.24 3.99
N ALA A 25 7.88 -6.53 3.76
CA ALA A 25 8.87 -7.44 3.21
C ALA A 25 8.22 -8.58 2.42
N ASP A 26 8.97 -9.16 1.49
CA ASP A 26 8.57 -10.37 0.80
C ASP A 26 8.63 -11.60 1.72
N SER A 27 7.79 -12.61 1.45
CA SER A 27 7.68 -13.81 2.27
C SER A 27 9.01 -14.49 2.59
N PRO A 28 9.99 -14.66 1.67
CA PRO A 28 11.29 -15.25 1.98
C PRO A 28 12.10 -14.42 2.97
N VAL A 29 11.97 -13.08 2.92
CA VAL A 29 12.66 -12.18 3.84
C VAL A 29 12.07 -12.31 5.25
N TYR A 30 10.74 -12.37 5.35
CA TYR A 30 10.05 -12.67 6.60
C TYR A 30 10.61 -13.93 7.27
N GLU A 31 10.70 -15.03 6.51
CA GLU A 31 11.19 -16.30 7.02
C GLU A 31 12.66 -16.23 7.45
N LYS A 32 13.49 -15.53 6.68
CA LYS A 32 14.91 -15.34 6.97
C LYS A 32 15.10 -14.56 8.27
N ILE A 33 14.42 -13.43 8.44
CA ILE A 33 14.52 -12.60 9.65
C ILE A 33 13.96 -13.37 10.86
N ARG A 34 12.80 -14.02 10.71
CA ARG A 34 12.20 -14.82 11.79
C ARG A 34 13.17 -15.85 12.38
N ARG A 35 13.89 -16.57 11.49
CA ARG A 35 14.89 -17.56 11.90
C ARG A 35 16.06 -16.89 12.64
N GLU A 36 16.54 -15.77 12.12
CA GLU A 36 17.67 -15.04 12.70
C GLU A 36 17.36 -14.52 14.10
N VAL A 37 16.17 -13.93 14.31
CA VAL A 37 15.78 -13.38 15.63
C VAL A 37 15.10 -14.40 16.54
N GLY A 38 14.83 -15.61 16.05
CA GLY A 38 14.31 -16.71 16.87
C GLY A 38 12.82 -16.64 17.19
N VAL A 39 12.01 -15.89 16.43
CA VAL A 39 10.55 -15.79 16.63
C VAL A 39 9.79 -16.79 15.78
N LYS A 40 8.57 -17.21 16.22
CA LYS A 40 7.82 -18.32 15.64
C LYS A 40 6.81 -17.90 14.60
N SER A 41 6.34 -16.66 14.63
CA SER A 41 5.27 -16.16 13.75
C SER A 41 5.56 -14.78 13.20
N GLY A 42 4.84 -14.38 12.14
CA GLY A 42 4.91 -13.03 11.60
C GLY A 42 4.42 -11.98 12.61
N LEU A 43 3.45 -12.31 13.45
CA LEU A 43 2.99 -11.39 14.50
C LEU A 43 4.07 -11.19 15.57
N GLU A 44 4.73 -12.26 16.01
CA GLU A 44 5.87 -12.12 16.93
C GLU A 44 7.02 -11.30 16.31
N LEU A 45 7.23 -11.37 14.99
CA LEU A 45 8.19 -10.53 14.30
C LEU A 45 7.78 -9.05 14.32
N MET A 46 6.48 -8.77 14.09
CA MET A 46 5.97 -7.40 14.20
C MET A 46 6.15 -6.85 15.63
N ASP A 47 5.90 -7.67 16.63
CA ASP A 47 6.11 -7.30 18.04
C ASP A 47 7.59 -7.09 18.36
N TYR A 48 8.46 -7.95 17.83
CA TYR A 48 9.92 -7.82 17.98
C TYR A 48 10.46 -6.49 17.42
N PHE A 49 9.94 -6.06 16.28
CA PHE A 49 10.29 -4.77 15.67
C PHE A 49 9.46 -3.59 16.20
N HIS A 50 8.58 -3.80 17.16
CA HIS A 50 7.70 -2.76 17.71
C HIS A 50 6.83 -2.06 16.66
N ILE A 51 6.36 -2.80 15.67
CA ILE A 51 5.55 -2.27 14.57
C ILE A 51 4.17 -1.84 15.08
N ASP A 52 3.77 -0.61 14.70
CA ASP A 52 2.58 0.04 15.21
C ASP A 52 1.30 -0.30 14.43
N PHE A 53 1.43 -0.96 13.31
CA PHE A 53 0.33 -1.27 12.38
C PHE A 53 0.02 -2.76 12.36
N ARG A 54 -1.26 -3.09 12.12
CA ARG A 54 -1.71 -4.46 11.87
C ARG A 54 -2.71 -4.48 10.73
N TRP A 55 -2.61 -5.51 9.90
CA TRP A 55 -3.56 -5.78 8.84
C TRP A 55 -4.67 -6.68 9.34
N ALA A 56 -5.94 -6.26 9.20
CA ALA A 56 -7.09 -7.14 9.26
C ALA A 56 -7.54 -7.48 7.83
N ARG A 57 -7.87 -8.75 7.57
CA ARG A 57 -8.24 -9.22 6.23
C ARG A 57 -9.41 -10.18 6.28
N PRO A 58 -10.41 -10.04 5.39
CA PRO A 58 -11.46 -11.03 5.22
C PRO A 58 -10.89 -12.30 4.59
N ARG A 59 -11.55 -13.42 4.82
CA ARG A 59 -11.18 -14.70 4.22
C ARG A 59 -11.97 -14.93 2.93
N TRP A 60 -11.29 -15.33 1.86
CA TRP A 60 -11.95 -15.71 0.61
C TRP A 60 -12.74 -17.01 0.78
N ILE A 61 -14.03 -16.97 0.43
CA ILE A 61 -14.99 -18.09 0.45
C ILE A 61 -15.67 -18.30 -0.91
N GLY A 62 -15.24 -17.56 -1.93
CA GLY A 62 -15.73 -17.68 -3.29
C GLY A 62 -15.18 -18.90 -4.02
N PRO A 63 -15.33 -18.95 -5.36
CA PRO A 63 -14.80 -20.03 -6.18
C PRO A 63 -13.30 -20.24 -5.96
N GLU A 64 -12.85 -21.48 -6.24
CA GLU A 64 -11.43 -21.79 -6.18
C GLU A 64 -10.64 -20.92 -7.17
N LEU A 65 -9.53 -20.36 -6.70
CA LEU A 65 -8.71 -19.41 -7.46
C LEU A 65 -7.70 -20.16 -8.33
N ILE A 66 -8.22 -20.86 -9.33
CA ILE A 66 -7.46 -21.58 -10.36
C ILE A 66 -8.03 -21.30 -11.75
N ASP A 67 -7.17 -21.28 -12.76
CA ASP A 67 -7.60 -21.16 -14.16
C ASP A 67 -7.89 -22.54 -14.79
N GLY A 68 -8.40 -22.52 -16.03
CA GLY A 68 -8.68 -23.75 -16.79
C GLY A 68 -7.45 -24.63 -17.11
N ARG A 69 -6.24 -24.20 -16.76
CA ARG A 69 -4.97 -24.94 -16.88
C ARG A 69 -4.43 -25.39 -15.52
N GLY A 70 -5.18 -25.17 -14.42
CA GLY A 70 -4.79 -25.54 -13.07
C GLY A 70 -3.76 -24.58 -12.44
N ARG A 71 -3.53 -23.38 -13.00
CA ARG A 71 -2.64 -22.39 -12.43
C ARG A 71 -3.37 -21.57 -11.38
N ARG A 72 -2.70 -21.24 -10.29
CA ARG A 72 -3.25 -20.33 -9.27
C ARG A 72 -3.51 -18.95 -9.87
N THR A 73 -4.66 -18.37 -9.53
CA THR A 73 -5.04 -17.01 -9.94
C THR A 73 -5.32 -16.16 -8.72
N ASP A 74 -5.38 -14.84 -8.92
CA ASP A 74 -6.06 -13.97 -7.98
C ASP A 74 -7.59 -13.98 -8.22
N TYR A 75 -8.32 -13.19 -7.44
CA TYR A 75 -9.78 -13.14 -7.53
C TYR A 75 -10.30 -12.47 -8.82
N PHE A 76 -9.45 -11.82 -9.60
CA PHE A 76 -9.78 -11.35 -10.96
C PHE A 76 -9.49 -12.40 -12.03
N GLY A 77 -9.04 -13.60 -11.66
CA GLY A 77 -8.67 -14.65 -12.59
C GLY A 77 -7.32 -14.46 -13.28
N ILE A 78 -6.50 -13.51 -12.79
CA ILE A 78 -5.15 -13.25 -13.30
C ILE A 78 -4.21 -14.32 -12.73
N PRO A 79 -3.55 -15.15 -13.55
CA PRO A 79 -2.58 -16.13 -13.06
C PRO A 79 -1.40 -15.43 -12.37
N ARG A 80 -1.03 -15.95 -11.19
CA ARG A 80 0.09 -15.47 -10.39
C ARG A 80 1.14 -16.56 -10.25
N GLU A 81 2.36 -16.27 -10.72
CA GLU A 81 3.50 -17.19 -10.68
C GLU A 81 4.65 -16.56 -9.89
N GLY A 82 5.37 -17.37 -9.12
CA GLY A 82 6.48 -16.89 -8.29
C GLY A 82 6.03 -16.36 -6.93
N GLU A 83 6.87 -15.56 -6.32
CA GLU A 83 6.67 -15.00 -4.98
C GLU A 83 5.99 -13.63 -5.04
N ALA A 84 5.31 -13.27 -3.95
CA ALA A 84 4.63 -11.99 -3.73
C ALA A 84 3.59 -11.64 -4.82
N PHE A 85 3.88 -10.70 -5.68
CA PHE A 85 3.00 -10.21 -6.75
C PHE A 85 3.29 -10.86 -8.11
N GLY A 86 3.65 -12.15 -8.12
CA GLY A 86 4.08 -12.91 -9.27
C GLY A 86 3.39 -12.56 -10.59
N TYR A 87 4.19 -12.22 -11.59
CA TYR A 87 3.71 -11.77 -12.90
C TYR A 87 3.80 -12.93 -13.89
N SER A 88 2.67 -13.41 -14.40
CA SER A 88 2.64 -14.57 -15.32
C SER A 88 2.68 -14.21 -16.80
N GLY A 89 2.54 -12.94 -17.15
CA GLY A 89 2.37 -12.51 -18.55
C GLY A 89 1.05 -12.97 -19.19
N ALA A 90 0.13 -13.56 -18.45
CA ALA A 90 -1.18 -13.97 -18.94
C ALA A 90 -2.24 -12.91 -18.58
N HIS A 91 -2.99 -12.48 -19.59
CA HIS A 91 -3.93 -11.38 -19.51
C HIS A 91 -5.34 -11.88 -19.86
N PRO A 92 -6.17 -12.27 -18.87
CA PRO A 92 -7.46 -12.92 -19.13
C PRO A 92 -8.44 -12.09 -19.96
N LEU A 93 -8.34 -10.76 -19.90
CA LEU A 93 -9.19 -9.82 -20.63
C LEU A 93 -8.48 -9.19 -21.86
N SER A 94 -7.37 -9.79 -22.32
CA SER A 94 -6.62 -9.27 -23.49
C SER A 94 -7.43 -9.24 -24.80
N TYR A 95 -8.52 -9.97 -24.89
CA TYR A 95 -9.40 -10.01 -26.05
C TYR A 95 -10.42 -8.84 -26.13
N VAL A 96 -10.57 -8.05 -25.05
CA VAL A 96 -11.60 -7.01 -24.91
C VAL A 96 -11.58 -6.00 -26.06
N LYS A 97 -12.74 -5.73 -26.65
CA LYS A 97 -12.95 -4.76 -27.74
C LYS A 97 -14.19 -3.90 -27.53
N THR A 98 -15.12 -4.34 -26.70
CA THR A 98 -16.41 -3.70 -26.49
C THR A 98 -16.80 -3.66 -25.03
N LYS A 99 -17.74 -2.77 -24.66
CA LYS A 99 -18.32 -2.77 -23.31
C LYS A 99 -19.01 -4.09 -22.96
N ARG A 100 -19.57 -4.79 -23.97
CA ARG A 100 -20.19 -6.10 -23.77
C ARG A 100 -19.17 -7.13 -23.28
N ASP A 101 -17.95 -7.11 -23.83
CA ASP A 101 -16.88 -8.01 -23.37
C ASP A 101 -16.54 -7.74 -21.90
N VAL A 102 -16.60 -6.47 -21.47
CA VAL A 102 -16.40 -6.08 -20.05
C VAL A 102 -17.55 -6.58 -19.18
N GLU A 103 -18.80 -6.45 -19.63
CA GLU A 103 -19.99 -6.89 -18.88
C GLU A 103 -20.05 -8.42 -18.72
N GLU A 104 -19.65 -9.17 -19.74
CA GLU A 104 -19.67 -10.62 -19.77
C GLU A 104 -18.49 -11.28 -19.04
N TYR A 105 -17.46 -10.50 -18.64
CA TYR A 105 -16.33 -11.02 -17.87
C TYR A 105 -16.78 -11.47 -16.47
N PRO A 106 -16.29 -12.63 -15.96
CA PRO A 106 -16.71 -13.17 -14.67
C PRO A 106 -16.06 -12.42 -13.49
N TRP A 107 -16.50 -11.18 -13.27
CA TRP A 107 -16.00 -10.34 -12.20
C TRP A 107 -16.19 -10.97 -10.82
N PRO A 108 -15.23 -10.80 -9.87
CA PRO A 108 -15.41 -11.20 -8.50
C PRO A 108 -16.54 -10.40 -7.83
N ARG A 109 -17.14 -10.97 -6.79
CA ARG A 109 -18.22 -10.34 -6.05
C ARG A 109 -17.83 -10.15 -4.59
N ALA A 110 -18.31 -9.07 -3.96
CA ALA A 110 -18.02 -8.75 -2.58
C ALA A 110 -18.54 -9.83 -1.59
N GLU A 111 -19.59 -10.58 -1.98
CA GLU A 111 -20.14 -11.70 -1.19
C GLU A 111 -19.21 -12.92 -1.11
N PHE A 112 -18.14 -12.95 -1.91
CA PHE A 112 -17.13 -14.01 -1.86
C PHE A 112 -16.14 -13.87 -0.69
N TRP A 113 -16.39 -12.95 0.22
CA TRP A 113 -15.57 -12.73 1.40
C TRP A 113 -16.32 -13.05 2.70
N ASP A 114 -15.66 -13.75 3.61
CA ASP A 114 -16.09 -13.91 4.99
C ASP A 114 -15.58 -12.72 5.81
N TYR A 115 -16.48 -11.80 6.11
CA TYR A 115 -16.16 -10.58 6.85
C TYR A 115 -16.16 -10.78 8.37
N ASP A 116 -16.66 -11.89 8.89
CA ASP A 116 -16.68 -12.13 10.33
C ASP A 116 -15.25 -12.35 10.84
N VAL A 117 -14.43 -13.09 10.09
CA VAL A 117 -12.98 -13.22 10.35
C VAL A 117 -12.28 -11.85 10.37
N PHE A 118 -12.67 -10.95 9.47
CA PHE A 118 -12.13 -9.59 9.44
C PHE A 118 -12.46 -8.81 10.72
N VAL A 119 -13.69 -8.91 11.21
CA VAL A 119 -14.12 -8.26 12.47
C VAL A 119 -13.32 -8.80 13.66
N GLU A 120 -13.16 -10.13 13.74
CA GLU A 120 -12.36 -10.78 14.80
C GLU A 120 -10.89 -10.29 14.79
N GLU A 121 -10.30 -10.14 13.61
CA GLU A 121 -8.94 -9.59 13.50
C GLU A 121 -8.87 -8.12 13.93
N CYS A 122 -9.84 -7.29 13.53
CA CYS A 122 -9.90 -5.90 13.99
C CYS A 122 -9.99 -5.81 15.53
N GLU A 123 -10.77 -6.66 16.17
CA GLU A 123 -10.91 -6.72 17.64
C GLU A 123 -9.59 -7.17 18.29
N ARG A 124 -8.97 -8.20 17.75
CA ARG A 124 -7.69 -8.72 18.21
C ARG A 124 -6.59 -7.67 18.18
N PHE A 125 -6.61 -6.78 17.19
CA PHE A 125 -5.58 -5.77 16.98
C PHE A 125 -5.95 -4.38 17.50
N SER A 126 -6.93 -4.27 18.41
CA SER A 126 -7.48 -2.99 18.90
C SER A 126 -6.48 -2.02 19.52
N GLU A 127 -5.32 -2.50 20.02
CA GLU A 127 -4.24 -1.66 20.57
C GLU A 127 -3.25 -1.14 19.50
N TYR A 128 -3.37 -1.62 18.26
CA TYR A 128 -2.58 -1.21 17.11
C TYR A 128 -3.40 -0.34 16.16
N ALA A 129 -2.74 0.38 15.25
CA ALA A 129 -3.43 1.00 14.13
C ALA A 129 -3.83 -0.06 13.11
N VAL A 130 -5.12 -0.23 12.87
CA VAL A 130 -5.65 -1.29 12.02
C VAL A 130 -5.83 -0.76 10.60
N TYR A 131 -5.11 -1.37 9.67
CA TYR A 131 -5.36 -1.25 8.24
C TYR A 131 -6.55 -2.13 7.84
N GLY A 132 -7.48 -1.57 7.10
CA GLY A 132 -8.62 -2.28 6.53
C GLY A 132 -9.03 -1.73 5.17
N GLY A 133 -10.06 -2.35 4.58
CA GLY A 133 -10.52 -2.07 3.23
C GLY A 133 -9.86 -2.97 2.18
N ALA A 134 -10.49 -3.05 1.02
CA ALA A 134 -9.91 -3.72 -0.13
C ALA A 134 -8.83 -2.83 -0.75
N TRP A 135 -7.73 -3.40 -1.18
CA TRP A 135 -6.53 -2.65 -1.63
C TRP A 135 -6.75 -1.75 -2.86
N GLY A 136 -7.78 -1.64 -3.51
CA GLY A 136 -8.11 -0.64 -4.52
C GLY A 136 -7.12 -0.41 -5.69
N TRP A 137 -6.34 -1.41 -6.09
CA TRP A 137 -5.32 -1.35 -7.16
C TRP A 137 -5.93 -1.49 -8.58
N PHE A 138 -6.90 -0.66 -8.90
CA PHE A 138 -7.74 -0.81 -10.09
C PHE A 138 -7.01 -0.54 -11.42
N PHE A 139 -6.05 0.38 -11.46
CA PHE A 139 -5.26 0.66 -12.67
C PHE A 139 -4.29 -0.50 -12.96
N ASN A 140 -3.54 -0.95 -11.95
CA ASN A 140 -2.64 -2.08 -12.11
C ASN A 140 -3.41 -3.36 -12.42
N ALA A 141 -4.59 -3.59 -11.78
CA ALA A 141 -5.45 -4.71 -12.12
C ALA A 141 -5.93 -4.65 -13.59
N ALA A 142 -6.30 -3.48 -14.09
CA ALA A 142 -6.67 -3.31 -15.48
C ALA A 142 -5.48 -3.58 -16.42
N CYS A 143 -4.28 -3.12 -16.05
CA CYS A 143 -3.04 -3.46 -16.77
C CYS A 143 -2.76 -4.95 -16.78
N ASP A 144 -2.95 -5.63 -15.65
CA ASP A 144 -2.72 -7.08 -15.54
C ASP A 144 -3.80 -7.89 -16.30
N LEU A 145 -5.06 -7.44 -16.29
CA LEU A 145 -6.14 -8.08 -17.01
C LEU A 145 -6.01 -7.98 -18.53
N VAL A 146 -5.65 -6.82 -19.03
CA VAL A 146 -5.66 -6.49 -20.48
C VAL A 146 -4.28 -6.67 -21.12
N GLY A 147 -3.22 -6.53 -20.35
CA GLY A 147 -1.84 -6.29 -20.78
C GLY A 147 -1.51 -4.80 -20.72
N MET A 148 -0.42 -4.44 -20.02
CA MET A 148 -0.07 -3.04 -19.72
C MET A 148 0.02 -2.18 -20.99
N GLU A 149 0.79 -2.61 -22.00
CA GLU A 149 0.96 -1.87 -23.26
C GLU A 149 -0.42 -1.62 -23.93
N ARG A 150 -1.21 -2.70 -24.06
CA ARG A 150 -2.53 -2.63 -24.66
C ARG A 150 -3.48 -1.74 -23.87
N PHE A 151 -3.45 -1.79 -22.54
CA PHE A 151 -4.31 -0.97 -21.70
C PHE A 151 -3.95 0.51 -21.78
N LEU A 152 -2.67 0.85 -21.78
CA LEU A 152 -2.20 2.22 -21.97
C LEU A 152 -2.59 2.79 -23.34
N MET A 153 -2.50 1.97 -24.40
CA MET A 153 -3.02 2.36 -25.72
C MET A 153 -4.54 2.55 -25.67
N LEU A 154 -5.28 1.65 -25.04
CA LEU A 154 -6.72 1.74 -24.91
C LEU A 154 -7.19 3.02 -24.21
N MET A 155 -6.44 3.48 -23.18
CA MET A 155 -6.71 4.76 -22.51
C MET A 155 -6.64 5.97 -23.46
N MET A 156 -5.89 5.86 -24.56
CA MET A 156 -5.77 6.92 -25.58
C MET A 156 -6.79 6.75 -26.71
N ASP A 157 -6.95 5.51 -27.21
CA ASP A 157 -7.73 5.21 -28.42
C ASP A 157 -9.23 5.06 -28.12
N ASP A 158 -9.59 4.42 -27.00
CA ASP A 158 -10.95 4.28 -26.50
C ASP A 158 -11.03 4.48 -24.98
N PRO A 159 -10.91 5.72 -24.53
CA PRO A 159 -10.94 6.04 -23.09
C PRO A 159 -12.24 5.62 -22.39
N ALA A 160 -13.34 5.48 -23.14
CA ALA A 160 -14.62 5.04 -22.57
C ALA A 160 -14.60 3.54 -22.23
N LEU A 161 -13.97 2.73 -23.05
CA LEU A 161 -13.78 1.31 -22.79
C LEU A 161 -12.75 1.10 -21.64
N ALA A 162 -11.64 1.83 -21.67
CA ALA A 162 -10.64 1.79 -20.57
C ALA A 162 -11.28 2.16 -19.22
N TYR A 163 -12.09 3.23 -19.20
CA TYR A 163 -12.82 3.66 -18.00
C TYR A 163 -13.77 2.57 -17.51
N SER A 164 -14.54 1.92 -18.42
CA SER A 164 -15.49 0.87 -18.02
C SER A 164 -14.84 -0.35 -17.40
N ILE A 165 -13.61 -0.71 -17.81
CA ILE A 165 -12.83 -1.79 -17.19
C ILE A 165 -12.45 -1.39 -15.76
N MET A 166 -11.85 -0.21 -15.58
CA MET A 166 -11.49 0.28 -14.25
C MET A 166 -12.72 0.46 -13.34
N GLU A 167 -13.86 0.87 -13.90
CA GLU A 167 -15.11 1.03 -13.15
C GLU A 167 -15.57 -0.30 -12.54
N ARG A 168 -15.56 -1.41 -13.30
CA ARG A 168 -15.93 -2.74 -12.79
C ARG A 168 -14.99 -3.22 -11.67
N ILE A 169 -13.69 -2.95 -11.82
CA ILE A 169 -12.69 -3.27 -10.79
C ILE A 169 -12.95 -2.41 -9.54
N THR A 170 -13.20 -1.11 -9.74
CA THR A 170 -13.49 -0.17 -8.64
C THR A 170 -14.78 -0.53 -7.92
N ASP A 171 -15.83 -0.97 -8.64
CA ASP A 171 -17.09 -1.44 -8.03
C ASP A 171 -16.84 -2.58 -7.05
N PHE A 172 -16.05 -3.57 -7.45
CA PHE A 172 -15.68 -4.67 -6.56
C PHE A 172 -14.94 -4.20 -5.30
N PHE A 173 -13.95 -3.33 -5.45
CA PHE A 173 -13.20 -2.78 -4.30
C PHE A 173 -14.08 -1.89 -3.41
N TYR A 174 -14.96 -1.11 -4.02
CA TYR A 174 -15.89 -0.25 -3.29
C TYR A 174 -16.86 -1.07 -2.43
N GLU A 175 -17.56 -2.05 -3.03
CA GLU A 175 -18.52 -2.88 -2.29
C GLU A 175 -17.83 -3.74 -1.23
N THR A 176 -16.64 -4.30 -1.54
CA THR A 176 -15.86 -5.05 -0.56
C THR A 176 -15.45 -4.16 0.61
N SER A 177 -14.90 -2.98 0.35
CA SER A 177 -14.51 -2.03 1.40
C SER A 177 -15.71 -1.55 2.22
N LYS A 178 -16.83 -1.26 1.56
CA LYS A 178 -18.07 -0.86 2.22
C LYS A 178 -18.54 -1.92 3.22
N ASN A 179 -18.58 -3.19 2.81
CA ASN A 179 -18.95 -4.29 3.69
C ASN A 179 -17.99 -4.42 4.89
N MET A 180 -16.68 -4.26 4.67
CA MET A 180 -15.68 -4.25 5.74
C MET A 180 -15.94 -3.10 6.72
N PHE A 181 -16.15 -1.88 6.22
CA PHE A 181 -16.34 -0.68 7.03
C PHE A 181 -17.67 -0.72 7.81
N GLU A 182 -18.74 -1.26 7.22
CA GLU A 182 -20.02 -1.44 7.89
C GLU A 182 -19.93 -2.46 9.03
N LYS A 183 -19.35 -3.64 8.75
CA LYS A 183 -19.26 -4.73 9.75
C LYS A 183 -18.28 -4.43 10.89
N ALA A 184 -17.16 -3.80 10.60
CA ALA A 184 -16.13 -3.44 11.59
C ALA A 184 -16.16 -1.96 11.98
N LYS A 185 -17.33 -1.32 11.94
CA LYS A 185 -17.48 0.12 12.25
C LYS A 185 -16.84 0.50 13.57
N GLY A 186 -15.92 1.50 13.50
CA GLY A 186 -15.18 2.00 14.66
C GLY A 186 -14.00 1.13 15.11
N LYS A 187 -13.70 0.02 14.41
CA LYS A 187 -12.57 -0.87 14.71
C LYS A 187 -11.43 -0.78 13.69
N ILE A 188 -11.65 -0.08 12.58
CA ILE A 188 -10.65 0.24 11.55
C ILE A 188 -10.20 1.67 11.77
N ASP A 189 -8.91 1.94 11.60
CA ASP A 189 -8.35 3.28 11.73
C ASP A 189 -7.99 3.87 10.37
N ILE A 190 -7.49 3.04 9.45
CA ILE A 190 -6.92 3.47 8.19
C ILE A 190 -7.45 2.61 7.04
N PHE A 191 -7.97 3.26 6.02
CA PHE A 191 -8.18 2.66 4.71
C PHE A 191 -6.84 2.66 3.97
N PHE A 192 -6.28 1.48 3.73
CA PHE A 192 -5.09 1.33 2.92
C PHE A 192 -5.51 0.96 1.49
N THR A 193 -5.09 1.78 0.54
CA THR A 193 -5.36 1.59 -0.88
C THR A 193 -4.09 1.83 -1.69
N GLY A 194 -4.09 1.49 -2.97
CA GLY A 194 -2.90 1.78 -3.73
C GLY A 194 -2.93 1.33 -5.17
N ASP A 195 -2.12 2.04 -5.91
CA ASP A 195 -1.92 1.79 -7.32
C ASP A 195 -0.63 2.49 -7.77
N ASP A 196 0.16 1.88 -8.64
CA ASP A 196 1.44 2.43 -9.07
C ASP A 196 1.27 3.27 -10.34
N TYR A 197 1.56 4.56 -10.24
CA TYR A 197 1.47 5.51 -11.35
C TYR A 197 2.82 6.01 -11.84
N GLY A 198 3.92 5.60 -11.22
CA GLY A 198 5.26 6.11 -11.48
C GLY A 198 6.29 5.04 -11.83
N THR A 199 7.26 5.46 -12.64
CA THR A 199 8.56 4.77 -12.79
C THR A 199 9.61 5.45 -11.91
N GLN A 200 10.87 5.02 -11.97
CA GLN A 200 11.94 5.70 -11.25
C GLN A 200 12.21 7.13 -11.77
N THR A 201 11.91 7.40 -13.03
CA THR A 201 12.29 8.67 -13.69
C THR A 201 11.13 9.54 -14.14
N SER A 202 9.91 8.97 -14.26
CA SER A 202 8.74 9.69 -14.76
C SER A 202 7.43 9.03 -14.31
N PRO A 203 6.31 9.77 -14.33
CA PRO A 203 4.99 9.15 -14.31
C PRO A 203 4.81 8.19 -15.50
N LEU A 204 4.02 7.13 -15.30
CA LEU A 204 3.56 6.21 -16.35
C LEU A 204 2.49 6.84 -17.23
N ILE A 205 1.74 7.76 -16.68
CA ILE A 205 0.58 8.42 -17.29
C ILE A 205 0.71 9.92 -17.09
N SER A 206 0.33 10.70 -18.12
CA SER A 206 0.31 12.16 -17.97
C SER A 206 -0.72 12.61 -16.93
N LEU A 207 -0.43 13.67 -16.20
CA LEU A 207 -1.34 14.21 -15.18
C LEU A 207 -2.75 14.54 -15.71
N PRO A 208 -2.91 15.13 -16.94
CA PRO A 208 -4.24 15.33 -17.52
C PRO A 208 -5.03 14.03 -17.77
N LEU A 209 -4.35 12.98 -18.26
CA LEU A 209 -4.99 11.69 -18.51
C LEU A 209 -5.35 10.99 -17.20
N TRP A 210 -4.46 11.05 -16.21
CA TRP A 210 -4.70 10.55 -14.85
C TRP A 210 -5.93 11.25 -14.21
N ARG A 211 -6.00 12.58 -14.28
CA ARG A 211 -7.17 13.35 -13.79
C ARG A 211 -8.47 12.96 -14.47
N LYS A 212 -8.42 12.66 -15.77
CA LYS A 212 -9.60 12.30 -16.54
C LYS A 212 -10.10 10.88 -16.27
N LEU A 213 -9.20 9.91 -16.17
CA LEU A 213 -9.56 8.49 -16.16
C LEU A 213 -9.35 7.79 -14.82
N ILE A 214 -8.45 8.27 -13.97
CA ILE A 214 -8.05 7.60 -12.73
C ILE A 214 -8.59 8.33 -11.50
N LYS A 215 -8.39 9.64 -11.42
CA LYS A 215 -8.84 10.45 -10.27
C LYS A 215 -10.30 10.20 -9.87
N PRO A 216 -11.29 10.03 -10.78
CA PRO A 216 -12.68 9.78 -10.38
C PRO A 216 -12.88 8.48 -9.59
N HIS A 217 -12.12 7.42 -9.88
CA HIS A 217 -12.17 6.16 -9.15
C HIS A 217 -11.58 6.31 -7.74
N ILE A 218 -10.46 7.04 -7.62
CA ILE A 218 -9.85 7.37 -6.32
C ILE A 218 -10.82 8.20 -5.47
N GLU A 219 -11.42 9.24 -6.05
CA GLU A 219 -12.39 10.10 -5.36
C GLU A 219 -13.55 9.30 -4.78
N ARG A 220 -14.05 8.31 -5.53
CA ARG A 220 -15.12 7.41 -5.09
C ARG A 220 -14.69 6.56 -3.89
N LEU A 221 -13.51 5.95 -3.94
CA LEU A 221 -12.97 5.11 -2.86
C LEU A 221 -12.64 5.96 -1.61
N TYR A 222 -12.01 7.12 -1.80
CA TYR A 222 -11.69 8.03 -0.70
C TYR A 222 -12.96 8.62 -0.05
N GLY A 223 -13.97 8.94 -0.88
CA GLY A 223 -15.27 9.40 -0.40
C GLY A 223 -15.94 8.39 0.53
N LEU A 224 -15.87 7.10 0.17
CA LEU A 224 -16.33 6.01 1.03
C LEU A 224 -15.58 5.99 2.35
N ALA A 225 -14.24 5.94 2.34
CA ALA A 225 -13.43 5.89 3.55
C ALA A 225 -13.69 7.09 4.48
N LYS A 226 -13.77 8.30 3.92
CA LYS A 226 -14.10 9.52 4.66
C LYS A 226 -15.47 9.48 5.31
N SER A 227 -16.47 8.85 4.67
CA SER A 227 -17.81 8.71 5.26
C SER A 227 -17.84 7.86 6.53
N TYR A 228 -16.81 7.03 6.74
CA TYR A 228 -16.59 6.25 7.97
C TYR A 228 -15.58 6.89 8.93
N GLY A 229 -15.04 8.07 8.61
CA GLY A 229 -14.06 8.78 9.43
C GLY A 229 -12.67 8.14 9.45
N LEU A 230 -12.31 7.35 8.43
CA LEU A 230 -11.03 6.67 8.34
C LEU A 230 -9.96 7.61 7.79
N PHE A 231 -8.73 7.48 8.29
CA PHE A 231 -7.56 7.97 7.59
C PHE A 231 -7.35 7.18 6.30
N ILE A 232 -6.65 7.77 5.34
CA ILE A 232 -6.39 7.14 4.03
C ILE A 232 -4.89 7.10 3.80
N THR A 233 -4.35 5.91 3.64
CA THR A 233 -2.98 5.68 3.17
C THR A 233 -3.02 5.17 1.74
N GLN A 234 -2.34 5.86 0.83
CA GLN A 234 -2.18 5.43 -0.55
C GLN A 234 -0.78 4.84 -0.75
N HIS A 235 -0.74 3.59 -1.19
CA HIS A 235 0.47 3.03 -1.79
C HIS A 235 0.63 3.54 -3.22
N SER A 236 1.81 4.04 -3.55
CA SER A 236 2.18 4.28 -4.95
C SER A 236 3.70 4.37 -5.09
N CYS A 237 4.27 3.46 -5.84
CA CYS A 237 5.69 3.42 -6.14
C CYS A 237 6.12 4.44 -7.18
N GLY A 238 7.41 4.80 -7.16
CA GLY A 238 8.04 5.60 -8.19
C GLY A 238 7.82 7.11 -8.10
N CYS A 239 7.97 7.78 -9.23
CA CYS A 239 7.84 9.22 -9.38
C CYS A 239 6.37 9.63 -9.39
N VAL A 240 5.79 9.90 -8.22
CA VAL A 240 4.36 10.23 -8.05
C VAL A 240 4.12 11.64 -7.52
N VAL A 241 5.17 12.42 -7.35
CA VAL A 241 5.13 13.77 -6.76
C VAL A 241 4.14 14.72 -7.44
N ASP A 242 3.89 14.55 -8.74
CA ASP A 242 2.98 15.40 -9.52
C ASP A 242 1.51 15.10 -9.21
N PHE A 243 1.18 13.90 -8.72
CA PHE A 243 -0.17 13.48 -8.34
C PHE A 243 -0.50 13.83 -6.88
N LEU A 244 0.50 14.00 -6.01
CA LEU A 244 0.29 14.24 -4.58
C LEU A 244 -0.62 15.43 -4.25
N PRO A 245 -0.54 16.59 -4.93
CA PRO A 245 -1.45 17.70 -4.66
C PRO A 245 -2.92 17.33 -4.86
N ASP A 246 -3.24 16.63 -5.96
CA ASP A 246 -4.61 16.18 -6.24
C ASP A 246 -5.08 15.14 -5.21
N LEU A 247 -4.21 14.20 -4.82
CA LEU A 247 -4.53 13.17 -3.82
C LEU A 247 -4.79 13.78 -2.43
N VAL A 248 -3.98 14.78 -2.02
CA VAL A 248 -4.17 15.52 -0.76
C VAL A 248 -5.49 16.29 -0.79
N GLU A 249 -5.84 16.93 -1.91
CA GLU A 249 -7.13 17.62 -2.10
C GLU A 249 -8.31 16.64 -1.93
N LEU A 250 -8.20 15.41 -2.43
CA LEU A 250 -9.19 14.36 -2.26
C LEU A 250 -9.28 13.82 -0.82
N GLY A 251 -8.28 14.06 0.02
CA GLY A 251 -8.25 13.67 1.43
C GLY A 251 -7.24 12.58 1.78
N LEU A 252 -6.19 12.39 0.96
CA LEU A 252 -5.08 11.52 1.31
C LEU A 252 -4.45 11.96 2.63
N SER A 253 -4.32 11.02 3.57
CA SER A 253 -3.67 11.24 4.87
C SER A 253 -2.19 10.88 4.86
N ALA A 254 -1.81 9.79 4.18
CA ALA A 254 -0.43 9.33 4.10
C ALA A 254 -0.09 8.76 2.71
N ILE A 255 1.12 9.02 2.24
CA ILE A 255 1.72 8.34 1.08
C ILE A 255 2.70 7.27 1.55
N GLU A 256 2.57 6.05 1.01
CA GLU A 256 3.41 4.89 1.26
C GLU A 256 3.74 4.19 -0.09
N PRO A 257 5.00 3.79 -0.31
CA PRO A 257 6.19 4.22 0.39
C PRO A 257 6.78 5.50 -0.22
N VAL A 258 7.51 6.26 0.56
CA VAL A 258 8.34 7.32 -0.03
C VAL A 258 9.58 6.68 -0.64
N GLN A 259 9.57 6.49 -1.97
CA GLN A 259 10.71 5.94 -2.72
C GLN A 259 11.73 7.04 -3.03
N VAL A 260 12.64 7.27 -2.09
CA VAL A 260 13.60 8.40 -2.09
C VAL A 260 14.51 8.49 -3.32
N ARG A 261 14.65 7.41 -4.11
CA ARG A 261 15.45 7.38 -5.34
C ARG A 261 14.65 7.72 -6.59
N ALA A 262 13.34 7.73 -6.53
CA ALA A 262 12.52 8.13 -7.65
C ALA A 262 12.58 9.66 -7.81
N ARG A 263 12.53 10.12 -9.06
CA ARG A 263 12.65 11.55 -9.39
C ARG A 263 11.55 12.37 -8.70
N GLY A 264 11.97 13.39 -7.98
CA GLY A 264 11.07 14.30 -7.26
C GLY A 264 10.54 13.76 -5.93
N MET A 265 10.94 12.55 -5.53
CA MET A 265 10.55 11.91 -4.28
C MET A 265 11.63 12.05 -3.18
N ASP A 266 12.53 13.02 -3.34
CA ASP A 266 13.50 13.38 -2.32
C ASP A 266 12.79 13.68 -0.99
N PHE A 267 13.23 13.01 0.08
CA PHE A 267 12.49 13.00 1.34
C PHE A 267 12.46 14.39 2.02
N GLU A 268 13.57 15.10 1.98
CA GLU A 268 13.72 16.43 2.58
C GLU A 268 12.77 17.43 1.89
N ASN A 269 12.73 17.41 0.55
CA ASN A 269 11.84 18.25 -0.24
C ASN A 269 10.36 17.92 0.01
N LEU A 270 10.01 16.62 0.10
CA LEU A 270 8.64 16.23 0.43
C LEU A 270 8.26 16.63 1.85
N ALA A 271 9.17 16.45 2.82
CA ALA A 271 8.96 16.86 4.19
C ALA A 271 8.70 18.36 4.33
N GLU A 272 9.42 19.20 3.57
CA GLU A 272 9.18 20.64 3.53
C GLU A 272 7.85 20.99 2.86
N ARG A 273 7.62 20.45 1.65
CA ARG A 273 6.47 20.77 0.80
C ARG A 273 5.13 20.37 1.42
N PHE A 274 5.09 19.22 2.10
CA PHE A 274 3.87 18.62 2.62
C PHE A 274 3.76 18.63 4.15
N ARG A 275 4.63 19.37 4.84
CA ARG A 275 4.59 19.52 6.30
C ARG A 275 3.19 19.92 6.78
N GLY A 276 2.63 19.14 7.74
CA GLY A 276 1.29 19.37 8.28
C GLY A 276 0.13 19.13 7.30
N LYS A 277 0.39 18.48 6.16
CA LYS A 277 -0.63 18.19 5.13
C LYS A 277 -0.66 16.74 4.69
N LEU A 278 0.47 16.05 4.73
CA LEU A 278 0.61 14.65 4.29
C LEU A 278 1.61 13.94 5.19
N VAL A 279 1.23 12.79 5.69
CA VAL A 279 2.13 11.88 6.40
C VAL A 279 3.03 11.20 5.38
N LEU A 280 4.33 11.22 5.64
CA LEU A 280 5.32 10.51 4.83
C LEU A 280 5.63 9.16 5.50
N GLN A 281 5.35 8.06 4.81
CA GLN A 281 5.56 6.70 5.35
C GLN A 281 6.63 5.97 4.54
N GLY A 282 7.57 5.27 5.21
CA GLY A 282 8.69 4.57 4.59
C GLY A 282 9.98 5.39 4.63
N SER A 283 10.64 5.56 3.49
CA SER A 283 11.83 6.41 3.23
C SER A 283 13.21 5.81 3.47
N ILE A 284 13.37 4.71 4.20
CA ILE A 284 14.71 4.10 4.33
C ILE A 284 15.06 3.34 3.05
N ASP A 285 16.15 3.75 2.41
CA ASP A 285 16.49 3.39 1.04
C ASP A 285 16.73 1.89 0.83
N THR A 286 15.80 1.22 0.16
CA THR A 286 15.87 -0.21 -0.19
C THR A 286 16.67 -0.49 -1.47
N GLN A 287 17.10 0.55 -2.20
CA GLN A 287 17.83 0.38 -3.45
C GLN A 287 19.34 0.53 -3.26
N LYS A 288 19.81 1.24 -2.24
CA LYS A 288 21.22 1.52 -2.03
C LYS A 288 21.65 1.32 -0.58
N THR A 289 21.08 2.06 0.37
CA THR A 289 21.57 2.05 1.76
C THR A 289 21.36 0.70 2.43
N LEU A 290 20.15 0.16 2.42
CA LEU A 290 19.85 -1.13 3.07
C LEU A 290 20.59 -2.31 2.42
N PRO A 291 20.66 -2.46 1.08
CA PRO A 291 21.33 -3.60 0.47
C PRO A 291 22.86 -3.50 0.39
N PHE A 292 23.42 -2.30 0.27
CA PHE A 292 24.84 -2.11 -0.07
C PHE A 292 25.59 -1.20 0.90
N GLY A 293 24.91 -0.47 1.77
CA GLY A 293 25.53 0.33 2.82
C GLY A 293 26.04 -0.51 3.98
N SER A 294 26.95 0.05 4.76
CA SER A 294 27.32 -0.53 6.05
C SER A 294 26.18 -0.37 7.06
N VAL A 295 26.21 -1.14 8.13
CA VAL A 295 25.29 -0.98 9.29
C VAL A 295 25.29 0.47 9.79
N ASN A 296 26.45 1.13 9.74
CA ASN A 296 26.57 2.52 10.18
C ASN A 296 25.87 3.49 9.22
N ASP A 297 25.96 3.27 7.89
CA ASP A 297 25.23 4.08 6.91
C ASP A 297 23.72 3.97 7.12
N VAL A 298 23.22 2.77 7.44
CA VAL A 298 21.79 2.56 7.76
C VAL A 298 21.40 3.35 9.02
N ARG A 299 22.18 3.27 10.07
CA ARG A 299 21.93 4.03 11.32
C ARG A 299 21.92 5.54 11.08
N GLU A 300 22.86 6.05 10.29
CA GLU A 300 22.93 7.48 9.94
C GLU A 300 21.71 7.92 9.13
N GLU A 301 21.24 7.12 8.16
CA GLU A 301 20.03 7.45 7.41
C GLU A 301 18.80 7.47 8.32
N VAL A 302 18.63 6.48 9.20
CA VAL A 302 17.54 6.45 10.20
C VAL A 302 17.55 7.72 11.06
N ARG A 303 18.72 8.08 11.60
CA ARG A 303 18.90 9.30 12.44
C ARG A 303 18.52 10.57 11.66
N SER A 304 18.94 10.66 10.41
CA SER A 304 18.63 11.82 9.58
C SER A 304 17.12 11.98 9.35
N ARG A 305 16.38 10.87 9.12
CA ARG A 305 14.92 10.88 8.98
C ARG A 305 14.22 11.28 10.27
N ILE A 306 14.65 10.72 11.39
CA ILE A 306 14.13 11.07 12.73
C ILE A 306 14.33 12.55 13.02
N ALA A 307 15.53 13.09 12.75
CA ALA A 307 15.85 14.48 13.03
C ALA A 307 14.96 15.49 12.31
N LEU A 308 14.50 15.18 11.08
CA LEU A 308 13.61 16.04 10.30
C LEU A 308 12.21 16.19 10.91
N PHE A 309 11.76 15.20 11.67
CA PHE A 309 10.43 15.16 12.28
C PHE A 309 10.45 15.27 13.80
N ARG A 310 11.64 15.49 14.41
CA ARG A 310 11.75 15.68 15.86
C ARG A 310 10.88 16.87 16.31
N GLY A 311 9.97 16.61 17.25
CA GLY A 311 9.03 17.63 17.74
C GLY A 311 7.76 17.80 16.89
N ASN A 312 7.55 16.98 15.85
CA ASN A 312 6.36 17.03 15.00
C ASN A 312 5.83 15.62 14.70
N GLY A 313 4.53 15.52 14.45
CA GLY A 313 3.94 14.35 13.78
C GLY A 313 4.12 14.41 12.26
N GLY A 314 3.56 13.40 11.55
CA GLY A 314 3.55 13.39 10.08
C GLY A 314 4.62 12.50 9.44
N PHE A 315 5.27 11.63 10.22
CA PHE A 315 6.24 10.66 9.71
C PHE A 315 6.03 9.28 10.32
N VAL A 316 6.07 8.25 9.49
CA VAL A 316 6.12 6.82 9.87
C VAL A 316 7.39 6.23 9.26
N LEU A 317 8.28 5.70 10.08
CA LEU A 317 9.52 5.13 9.60
C LEU A 317 9.31 3.69 9.13
N GLY A 318 9.84 3.38 7.98
CA GLY A 318 9.85 2.07 7.37
C GLY A 318 10.74 2.03 6.13
N PRO A 319 10.87 0.90 5.46
CA PRO A 319 11.61 0.79 4.21
C PRO A 319 10.91 1.56 3.08
N SER A 320 11.67 2.05 2.11
CA SER A 320 11.15 2.80 0.95
C SER A 320 10.47 1.91 -0.10
N GLN A 321 10.41 0.61 0.13
CA GLN A 321 9.71 -0.42 -0.65
C GLN A 321 9.80 -1.74 0.13
N HIS A 322 9.12 -2.79 -0.36
CA HIS A 322 9.28 -4.14 0.16
C HIS A 322 10.76 -4.53 0.30
N LEU A 323 11.11 -5.04 1.48
CA LEU A 323 12.43 -5.63 1.70
C LEU A 323 12.54 -6.92 0.90
N LEU A 324 13.52 -6.99 0.00
CA LEU A 324 13.76 -8.12 -0.86
C LEU A 324 14.93 -8.99 -0.33
N SER A 325 15.06 -10.21 -0.84
CA SER A 325 15.99 -11.23 -0.34
C SER A 325 17.48 -10.83 -0.36
N HIS A 326 17.86 -9.86 -1.20
CA HIS A 326 19.23 -9.33 -1.30
C HIS A 326 19.59 -8.34 -0.16
N VAL A 327 18.60 -7.87 0.63
CA VAL A 327 18.87 -7.00 1.77
C VAL A 327 19.44 -7.83 2.94
N PRO A 328 20.64 -7.47 3.49
CA PRO A 328 21.21 -8.16 4.64
C PRO A 328 20.32 -8.02 5.89
N VAL A 329 20.14 -9.10 6.65
CA VAL A 329 19.37 -9.06 7.91
C VAL A 329 19.98 -8.07 8.89
N ALA A 330 21.31 -7.98 8.96
CA ALA A 330 22.00 -7.01 9.82
C ALA A 330 21.59 -5.55 9.53
N SER A 331 21.37 -5.18 8.25
CA SER A 331 20.88 -3.85 7.87
C SER A 331 19.43 -3.62 8.34
N ILE A 332 18.58 -4.65 8.23
CA ILE A 332 17.20 -4.58 8.68
C ILE A 332 17.12 -4.44 10.20
N LEU A 333 17.89 -5.23 10.92
CA LEU A 333 17.99 -5.13 12.39
C LEU A 333 18.47 -3.74 12.80
N ALA A 334 19.56 -3.26 12.20
CA ALA A 334 20.11 -1.94 12.52
C ALA A 334 19.10 -0.80 12.27
N MET A 335 18.27 -0.91 11.23
CA MET A 335 17.22 0.08 10.95
C MET A 335 16.21 0.14 12.09
N TYR A 336 15.64 -1.00 12.52
CA TYR A 336 14.60 -1.02 13.56
C TYR A 336 15.17 -0.79 14.96
N GLU A 337 16.36 -1.31 15.28
CA GLU A 337 17.05 -1.04 16.53
C GLU A 337 17.30 0.46 16.71
N THR A 338 17.87 1.12 15.69
CA THR A 338 18.13 2.56 15.75
C THR A 338 16.83 3.37 15.84
N ALA A 339 15.81 2.97 15.08
CA ALA A 339 14.51 3.64 15.13
C ALA A 339 13.84 3.49 16.50
N TRP A 340 13.99 2.35 17.16
CA TRP A 340 13.48 2.13 18.51
C TRP A 340 14.26 2.93 19.57
N GLU A 341 15.58 2.92 19.49
CA GLU A 341 16.44 3.58 20.49
C GLU A 341 16.36 5.12 20.41
N GLU A 342 16.30 5.67 19.21
CA GLU A 342 16.43 7.11 18.98
C GLU A 342 15.13 7.81 18.50
N GLY A 343 14.09 7.03 18.21
CA GLY A 343 12.81 7.56 17.73
C GLY A 343 11.93 8.23 18.79
N TRP A 344 12.33 8.23 20.06
CA TRP A 344 11.62 8.89 21.16
C TRP A 344 11.74 10.42 21.06
N VAL A 345 10.65 11.12 21.32
CA VAL A 345 10.50 12.59 21.15
C VAL A 345 10.15 13.29 22.45
#